data_d6459abca774368c1f20200fe61530e1
#
_entry.id   d6459abca774368c1f20200fe61530e1
#
_cell.length_a   1.000
_cell.length_b   1.000
_cell.length_c   1.000
_cell.angle_alpha   90.00
_cell.angle_beta   90.00
_cell.angle_gamma   90.00
#
_symmetry.space_group_name_H-M   'P 1'
#
loop_
_entity.id
_entity.type
_entity.pdbx_description
1 polymer ?
#
loop_
_entity_poly.entity_id
_entity_poly.type
_entity_poly.pdbx_seq_one_letter_code
_entity_poly.pdbx_strand_id
1 'polypeptide(L)'
;ALVPRNDLAKSATEANKTAGAALLTSDLLRKMAAAFSSRGHICFLVSQVRSSIKINPYEKGDPKVTNASGGNAALHYSDWILEFQQRWNKDLIYANAKGEGNPVGHWCKIIFKKTPNEKSGREVRYPIKYGRSNGSSVWVEYEIVDQLLAWEFAHAKGAWITITDELIKELADNNIEMPKQHQGEANLKSFLEENQHITKYLFNKFISALKK
;
A
#
# COMPACT_ATOMS: atom_id res chain seq x y z
N ALA A 1 9.15 7.56 17.03
CA ALA A 1 9.32 9.03 16.93
C ALA A 1 10.73 9.40 17.37
N LEU A 2 11.38 10.34 16.68
CA LEU A 2 12.67 10.90 17.10
C LEU A 2 12.43 11.79 18.32
N VAL A 3 13.07 11.45 19.44
CA VAL A 3 12.99 12.20 20.70
C VAL A 3 14.37 12.79 20.99
N PRO A 4 14.49 14.11 21.27
CA PRO A 4 15.76 14.70 21.68
C PRO A 4 16.29 14.05 22.95
N ARG A 5 17.60 13.80 23.01
CA ARG A 5 18.24 13.14 24.17
C ARG A 5 17.94 13.89 25.51
N ASN A 6 17.88 15.20 25.42
CA ASN A 6 17.56 16.05 26.58
C ASN A 6 16.11 15.92 27.07
N ASP A 7 15.21 15.43 26.20
CA ASP A 7 13.80 15.24 26.53
C ASP A 7 13.52 13.82 27.04
N LEU A 8 14.43 12.87 26.80
CA LEU A 8 14.34 11.50 27.35
C LEU A 8 14.50 11.46 28.88
N ALA A 9 15.22 12.41 29.46
CA ALA A 9 15.48 12.49 30.90
C ALA A 9 14.42 13.31 31.65
N LYS A 10 13.48 13.95 30.95
CA LYS A 10 12.44 14.79 31.54
C LYS A 10 11.18 14.02 31.86
N SER A 11 10.47 14.43 32.91
CA SER A 11 9.13 13.90 33.18
C SER A 11 8.16 14.27 32.10
N ALA A 12 7.07 13.50 31.94
CA ALA A 12 6.05 13.72 30.91
C ALA A 12 5.40 15.13 30.98
N THR A 13 5.45 15.77 32.13
CA THR A 13 4.93 17.13 32.36
C THR A 13 5.90 18.23 31.94
N GLU A 14 7.20 17.94 31.86
CA GLU A 14 8.24 18.90 31.49
C GLU A 14 8.65 18.82 30.01
N ALA A 15 8.24 17.77 29.31
CA ALA A 15 8.60 17.49 27.91
C ALA A 15 7.86 18.40 26.88
N ASN A 16 7.44 19.59 27.24
CA ASN A 16 6.52 20.45 26.48
C ASN A 16 7.19 21.26 25.36
N LYS A 17 8.20 20.71 24.66
CA LYS A 17 8.75 21.36 23.46
C LYS A 17 8.22 20.67 22.20
N THR A 18 7.07 21.15 21.73
CA THR A 18 6.42 20.74 20.46
C THR A 18 7.33 20.85 19.22
N ALA A 19 8.41 21.62 19.28
CA ALA A 19 9.35 21.86 18.19
C ALA A 19 10.58 20.93 18.18
N GLY A 20 10.86 20.19 19.27
CA GLY A 20 12.09 19.41 19.41
C GLY A 20 12.26 18.30 18.36
N ALA A 21 11.19 17.56 18.08
CA ALA A 21 11.20 16.50 17.06
C ALA A 21 11.37 17.06 15.63
N ALA A 22 10.75 18.21 15.35
CA ALA A 22 10.88 18.89 14.05
C ALA A 22 12.30 19.41 13.81
N LEU A 23 12.92 19.97 14.83
CA LEU A 23 14.32 20.45 14.77
C LEU A 23 15.29 19.29 14.53
N LEU A 24 15.16 18.20 15.30
CA LEU A 24 15.98 16.99 15.09
C LEU A 24 15.82 16.39 13.69
N THR A 25 14.59 16.28 13.19
CA THR A 25 14.32 15.79 11.84
C THR A 25 14.97 16.68 10.81
N SER A 26 14.88 18.01 10.96
CA SER A 26 15.51 18.98 10.08
C SER A 26 17.04 18.85 10.07
N ASP A 27 17.66 18.75 11.22
CA ASP A 27 19.12 18.60 11.33
C ASP A 27 19.61 17.26 10.78
N LEU A 28 18.88 16.18 11.04
CA LEU A 28 19.20 14.86 10.51
C LEU A 28 19.15 14.88 8.97
N LEU A 29 18.03 15.34 8.41
CA LEU A 29 17.84 15.34 6.96
C LEU A 29 18.83 16.27 6.24
N ARG A 30 19.11 17.44 6.83
CA ARG A 30 20.11 18.37 6.28
C ARG A 30 21.51 17.74 6.18
N LYS A 31 21.90 16.96 7.20
CA LYS A 31 23.22 16.32 7.24
C LYS A 31 23.28 15.05 6.40
N MET A 32 22.19 14.29 6.31
CA MET A 32 22.21 12.95 5.78
C MET A 32 21.69 12.84 4.33
N ALA A 33 20.87 13.79 3.85
CA ALA A 33 20.23 13.68 2.54
C ALA A 33 21.27 13.52 1.40
N ALA A 34 22.32 14.34 1.37
CA ALA A 34 23.37 14.22 0.39
C ALA A 34 24.18 12.90 0.51
N ALA A 35 24.40 12.44 1.75
CA ALA A 35 25.12 11.20 2.01
C ALA A 35 24.32 9.96 1.61
N PHE A 36 23.00 9.97 1.79
CA PHE A 36 22.13 8.88 1.33
C PHE A 36 22.14 8.75 -0.19
N SER A 37 21.93 9.86 -0.89
CA SER A 37 21.92 9.88 -2.36
C SER A 37 23.26 9.47 -2.96
N SER A 38 24.37 10.04 -2.48
CA SER A 38 25.71 9.76 -3.03
C SER A 38 26.19 8.33 -2.81
N ARG A 39 25.67 7.65 -1.79
CA ARG A 39 26.01 6.25 -1.46
C ARG A 39 24.97 5.24 -1.93
N GLY A 40 23.94 5.66 -2.66
CA GLY A 40 22.87 4.79 -3.14
C GLY A 40 21.99 4.20 -2.00
N HIS A 41 21.91 4.87 -0.86
CA HIS A 41 21.04 4.43 0.24
C HIS A 41 19.61 4.93 0.06
N ILE A 42 18.64 4.09 0.44
CA ILE A 42 17.24 4.46 0.52
C ILE A 42 16.89 4.66 2.01
N CYS A 43 16.30 5.81 2.34
CA CYS A 43 15.85 6.13 3.67
C CYS A 43 14.32 6.20 3.71
N PHE A 44 13.70 5.41 4.57
CA PHE A 44 12.27 5.48 4.84
C PHE A 44 12.00 6.23 6.14
N LEU A 45 11.29 7.35 6.05
CA LEU A 45 10.83 8.11 7.20
C LEU A 45 9.33 7.87 7.40
N VAL A 46 8.99 7.10 8.42
CA VAL A 46 7.59 6.83 8.76
C VAL A 46 7.11 7.87 9.77
N SER A 47 6.05 8.58 9.42
CA SER A 47 5.46 9.63 10.24
C SER A 47 3.95 9.46 10.36
N GLN A 48 3.43 9.74 11.55
CA GLN A 48 1.99 9.82 11.77
C GLN A 48 1.44 11.16 11.29
N VAL A 49 0.35 11.08 10.54
CA VAL A 49 -0.40 12.26 10.13
C VAL A 49 -1.29 12.70 11.29
N ARG A 50 -1.22 13.97 11.67
CA ARG A 50 -2.10 14.55 12.69
C ARG A 50 -3.04 15.54 12.00
N SER A 51 -4.34 15.42 12.27
CA SER A 51 -5.31 16.44 11.90
C SER A 51 -5.03 17.72 12.71
N SER A 52 -4.94 18.85 12.05
CA SER A 52 -4.98 20.13 12.75
C SER A 52 -6.40 20.33 13.29
N ILE A 53 -6.52 20.43 14.61
CA ILE A 53 -7.80 20.75 15.24
C ILE A 53 -8.09 22.22 14.89
N LYS A 54 -9.20 22.49 14.21
CA LYS A 54 -9.68 23.84 13.98
C LYS A 54 -10.09 24.42 15.32
N ILE A 55 -9.33 25.38 15.83
CA ILE A 55 -9.63 26.07 17.08
C ILE A 55 -10.81 27.04 16.89
N ASN A 56 -11.02 27.52 15.67
CA ASN A 56 -12.13 28.42 15.33
C ASN A 56 -13.18 27.68 14.47
N PRO A 57 -14.40 27.44 14.99
CA PRO A 57 -15.48 26.78 14.23
C PRO A 57 -15.96 27.57 13.01
N TYR A 58 -15.69 28.87 12.96
CA TYR A 58 -16.12 29.78 11.88
C TYR A 58 -15.08 29.94 10.77
N GLU A 59 -13.93 29.32 10.88
CA GLU A 59 -12.90 29.36 9.83
C GLU A 59 -13.36 28.56 8.61
N LYS A 60 -13.88 29.26 7.62
CA LYS A 60 -14.25 28.71 6.31
C LYS A 60 -12.96 28.45 5.53
N GLY A 61 -12.46 27.25 5.60
CA GLY A 61 -11.35 26.76 4.80
C GLY A 61 -11.35 25.24 4.87
N ASP A 62 -10.91 24.58 3.79
CA ASP A 62 -10.66 23.15 3.85
C ASP A 62 -9.82 22.83 5.07
N PRO A 63 -10.11 21.74 5.81
CA PRO A 63 -9.24 21.30 6.88
C PRO A 63 -7.86 21.14 6.26
N LYS A 64 -6.96 22.11 6.56
CA LYS A 64 -5.60 22.05 6.04
C LYS A 64 -5.05 20.71 6.36
N VAL A 65 -4.92 19.99 5.30
CA VAL A 65 -4.25 18.74 5.12
C VAL A 65 -3.15 18.59 6.17
N THR A 66 -3.41 17.70 7.11
CA THR A 66 -2.47 16.83 7.77
C THR A 66 -1.00 17.26 7.68
N ASN A 67 -0.54 17.89 8.73
CA ASN A 67 0.90 18.10 8.88
C ASN A 67 1.53 16.80 9.40
N ALA A 68 2.46 16.25 8.62
CA ALA A 68 3.32 15.18 9.10
C ALA A 68 4.08 15.64 10.34
N SER A 69 4.15 14.84 11.39
CA SER A 69 4.99 15.14 12.53
C SER A 69 6.45 15.09 12.07
N GLY A 70 7.16 16.20 12.16
CA GLY A 70 8.52 16.33 11.65
C GLY A 70 8.78 17.67 10.92
N GLY A 71 7.73 18.47 10.77
CA GLY A 71 7.82 19.82 10.19
C GLY A 71 8.06 19.81 8.68
N ASN A 72 8.29 21.00 8.12
CA ASN A 72 8.46 21.19 6.68
C ASN A 72 9.74 20.54 6.11
N ALA A 73 10.73 20.23 6.94
CA ALA A 73 11.97 19.62 6.48
C ALA A 73 11.73 18.26 5.80
N ALA A 74 10.84 17.41 6.34
CA ALA A 74 10.49 16.13 5.73
C ALA A 74 9.90 16.32 4.32
N LEU A 75 9.09 17.36 4.11
CA LEU A 75 8.50 17.68 2.82
C LEU A 75 9.55 18.14 1.78
N HIS A 76 10.55 18.89 2.22
CA HIS A 76 11.59 19.42 1.33
C HIS A 76 12.61 18.36 0.92
N TYR A 77 13.10 17.58 1.87
CA TYR A 77 14.19 16.62 1.61
C TYR A 77 13.73 15.27 1.07
N SER A 78 12.45 14.91 1.18
CA SER A 78 11.94 13.66 0.61
C SER A 78 11.72 13.78 -0.89
N ASP A 79 12.18 12.78 -1.66
CA ASP A 79 11.87 12.64 -3.08
C ASP A 79 10.44 12.11 -3.27
N TRP A 80 10.04 11.17 -2.44
CA TRP A 80 8.71 10.57 -2.44
C TRP A 80 7.97 10.85 -1.14
N ILE A 81 6.71 11.25 -1.23
CA ILE A 81 5.80 11.36 -0.10
C ILE A 81 4.55 10.55 -0.41
N LEU A 82 4.40 9.46 0.32
CA LEU A 82 3.29 8.53 0.21
C LEU A 82 2.37 8.73 1.42
N GLU A 83 1.13 9.13 1.18
CA GLU A 83 0.14 9.28 2.23
C GLU A 83 -0.81 8.10 2.23
N PHE A 84 -0.73 7.27 3.27
CA PHE A 84 -1.65 6.16 3.50
C PHE A 84 -2.95 6.72 4.07
N GLN A 85 -4.04 6.49 3.35
CA GLN A 85 -5.35 7.02 3.70
C GLN A 85 -6.00 6.23 4.82
N GLN A 86 -6.86 6.89 5.58
CA GLN A 86 -7.66 6.23 6.60
C GLN A 86 -8.58 5.19 5.95
N ARG A 87 -8.67 4.02 6.58
CA ARG A 87 -9.59 2.96 6.19
C ARG A 87 -11.02 3.30 6.62
N TRP A 88 -11.95 3.15 5.68
CA TRP A 88 -13.39 3.28 5.91
C TRP A 88 -14.09 1.93 5.84
N ASN A 89 -15.32 1.83 6.31
CA ASN A 89 -16.11 0.59 6.23
C ASN A 89 -16.28 0.07 4.79
N LYS A 90 -16.37 0.97 3.81
CA LYS A 90 -16.45 0.64 2.38
C LYS A 90 -15.16 0.01 1.81
N ASP A 91 -14.06 0.12 2.52
CA ASP A 91 -12.78 -0.43 2.10
C ASP A 91 -12.56 -1.85 2.66
N LEU A 92 -13.52 -2.38 3.45
CA LEU A 92 -13.46 -3.74 3.97
C LEU A 92 -13.77 -4.76 2.89
N ILE A 93 -13.05 -5.87 2.91
CA ILE A 93 -13.24 -7.00 2.01
C ILE A 93 -13.81 -8.16 2.83
N TYR A 94 -14.93 -8.70 2.38
CA TYR A 94 -15.62 -9.83 3.01
C TYR A 94 -15.46 -11.10 2.18
N ALA A 95 -15.54 -12.25 2.82
CA ALA A 95 -15.46 -13.55 2.14
C ALA A 95 -16.67 -13.80 1.22
N ASN A 96 -17.82 -13.21 1.54
CA ASN A 96 -19.05 -13.34 0.76
C ASN A 96 -19.41 -12.02 0.05
N ALA A 97 -20.14 -12.13 -1.05
CA ALA A 97 -20.60 -10.98 -1.82
C ALA A 97 -21.64 -10.10 -1.09
N LYS A 98 -22.27 -10.60 -0.02
CA LYS A 98 -23.26 -9.85 0.77
C LYS A 98 -22.64 -8.90 1.78
N GLY A 99 -21.32 -8.99 2.00
CA GLY A 99 -20.63 -8.15 3.00
C GLY A 99 -20.97 -8.50 4.45
N GLU A 100 -21.41 -9.73 4.70
CA GLU A 100 -21.79 -10.21 6.02
C GLU A 100 -20.63 -10.98 6.68
N GLY A 101 -20.57 -10.93 8.01
CA GLY A 101 -19.57 -11.62 8.82
C GLY A 101 -18.35 -10.78 9.12
N ASN A 102 -17.25 -11.44 9.47
CA ASN A 102 -15.99 -10.76 9.73
C ASN A 102 -15.25 -10.43 8.43
N PRO A 103 -14.71 -9.22 8.28
CA PRO A 103 -13.91 -8.88 7.12
C PRO A 103 -12.63 -9.73 7.06
N VAL A 104 -12.31 -10.23 5.88
CA VAL A 104 -11.09 -11.02 5.62
C VAL A 104 -9.91 -10.17 5.17
N GLY A 105 -10.16 -8.90 4.87
CA GLY A 105 -9.14 -7.97 4.42
C GLY A 105 -9.67 -6.55 4.27
N HIS A 106 -8.86 -5.68 3.69
CA HIS A 106 -9.27 -4.33 3.33
C HIS A 106 -8.45 -3.80 2.16
N TRP A 107 -9.00 -2.80 1.47
CA TRP A 107 -8.29 -1.99 0.50
C TRP A 107 -7.42 -0.97 1.20
N CYS A 108 -6.13 -1.01 0.96
CA CYS A 108 -5.21 0.05 1.32
C CYS A 108 -5.13 1.06 0.17
N LYS A 109 -5.25 2.33 0.51
CA LYS A 109 -5.22 3.44 -0.44
C LYS A 109 -4.02 4.34 -0.14
N ILE A 110 -3.20 4.61 -1.16
CA ILE A 110 -2.05 5.49 -1.07
C ILE A 110 -2.24 6.66 -2.04
N ILE A 111 -2.00 7.87 -1.56
CA ILE A 111 -1.91 9.06 -2.41
C ILE A 111 -0.45 9.49 -2.50
N PHE A 112 0.05 9.68 -3.72
CA PHE A 112 1.37 10.23 -3.99
C PHE A 112 1.33 11.76 -3.84
N LYS A 113 1.71 12.27 -2.68
CA LYS A 113 1.73 13.72 -2.41
C LYS A 113 2.91 14.43 -3.09
N LYS A 114 4.05 13.73 -3.20
CA LYS A 114 5.24 14.21 -3.89
C LYS A 114 5.92 13.02 -4.58
N THR A 115 6.34 13.21 -5.80
CA THR A 115 7.08 12.22 -6.58
C THR A 115 7.95 12.93 -7.63
N PRO A 116 9.15 12.44 -7.92
CA PRO A 116 10.00 13.01 -8.94
C PRO A 116 9.57 12.61 -10.37
N ASN A 117 8.95 11.45 -10.53
CA ASN A 117 8.72 10.82 -11.85
C ASN A 117 7.25 10.77 -12.25
N GLU A 118 6.34 10.94 -11.31
CA GLU A 118 4.91 10.76 -11.51
C GLU A 118 4.15 12.04 -11.20
N LYS A 119 2.98 12.17 -11.78
CA LYS A 119 2.08 13.29 -11.48
C LYS A 119 1.62 13.19 -10.03
N SER A 120 1.91 14.21 -9.22
CA SER A 120 1.42 14.31 -7.83
C SER A 120 -0.10 14.23 -7.78
N GLY A 121 -0.62 13.62 -6.70
CA GLY A 121 -2.05 13.40 -6.49
C GLY A 121 -2.58 12.09 -7.08
N ARG A 122 -1.75 11.29 -7.75
CA ARG A 122 -2.16 9.93 -8.16
C ARG A 122 -2.46 9.07 -6.94
N GLU A 123 -3.42 8.18 -7.13
CA GLU A 123 -3.87 7.23 -6.14
C GLU A 123 -3.56 5.82 -6.60
N VAL A 124 -3.06 5.00 -5.68
CA VAL A 124 -2.90 3.57 -5.85
C VAL A 124 -3.68 2.86 -4.75
N ARG A 125 -4.38 1.80 -5.11
CA ARG A 125 -5.10 0.93 -4.18
C ARG A 125 -4.62 -0.49 -4.34
N TYR A 126 -4.46 -1.19 -3.23
CA TYR A 126 -4.12 -2.62 -3.21
C TYR A 126 -4.79 -3.32 -2.03
N PRO A 127 -5.14 -4.60 -2.18
CA PRO A 127 -5.81 -5.34 -1.12
C PRO A 127 -4.81 -5.89 -0.09
N ILE A 128 -5.22 -5.85 1.18
CA ILE A 128 -4.51 -6.46 2.32
C ILE A 128 -5.38 -7.60 2.84
N LYS A 129 -4.81 -8.78 2.99
CA LYS A 129 -5.45 -9.93 3.62
C LYS A 129 -5.08 -10.02 5.09
N TYR A 130 -6.06 -10.24 5.96
CA TYR A 130 -5.84 -10.42 7.39
C TYR A 130 -5.32 -11.83 7.72
N GLY A 131 -4.64 -11.95 8.86
CA GLY A 131 -4.13 -13.22 9.36
C GLY A 131 -2.85 -13.73 8.68
N ARG A 132 -2.29 -12.98 7.72
CA ARG A 132 -1.00 -13.31 7.12
C ARG A 132 0.14 -12.63 7.87
N SER A 133 1.30 -13.31 7.94
CA SER A 133 2.53 -12.83 8.60
C SER A 133 3.69 -12.71 7.60
N ASN A 134 4.86 -12.27 8.08
CA ASN A 134 6.11 -12.24 7.31
C ASN A 134 6.07 -11.42 6.01
N GLY A 135 5.36 -10.29 6.02
CA GLY A 135 5.28 -9.40 4.86
C GLY A 135 4.37 -9.89 3.73
N SER A 136 3.67 -11.01 3.89
CA SER A 136 2.76 -11.55 2.89
C SER A 136 1.33 -11.01 2.96
N SER A 137 1.11 -9.93 3.73
CA SER A 137 -0.23 -9.36 3.92
C SER A 137 -0.81 -8.70 2.66
N VAL A 138 0.02 -8.26 1.71
CA VAL A 138 -0.47 -7.81 0.40
C VAL A 138 -1.10 -9.00 -0.30
N TRP A 139 -2.36 -8.84 -0.70
CA TRP A 139 -3.14 -9.94 -1.27
C TRP A 139 -2.91 -10.08 -2.78
N VAL A 140 -1.74 -10.60 -3.12
CA VAL A 140 -1.27 -10.73 -4.52
C VAL A 140 -2.22 -11.58 -5.35
N GLU A 141 -2.79 -12.63 -4.79
CA GLU A 141 -3.73 -13.52 -5.49
C GLU A 141 -5.02 -12.77 -5.91
N TYR A 142 -5.43 -11.77 -5.12
CA TYR A 142 -6.55 -10.90 -5.49
C TYR A 142 -6.20 -10.07 -6.73
N GLU A 143 -5.03 -9.44 -6.73
CA GLU A 143 -4.56 -8.63 -7.87
C GLU A 143 -4.36 -9.47 -9.13
N ILE A 144 -3.87 -10.72 -8.99
CA ILE A 144 -3.71 -11.64 -10.11
C ILE A 144 -5.08 -11.96 -10.75
N VAL A 145 -6.11 -12.20 -9.95
CA VAL A 145 -7.46 -12.45 -10.49
C VAL A 145 -7.98 -11.23 -11.25
N ASP A 146 -7.81 -10.04 -10.69
CA ASP A 146 -8.20 -8.79 -11.36
C ASP A 146 -7.42 -8.60 -12.67
N GLN A 147 -6.11 -8.90 -12.71
CA GLN A 147 -5.29 -8.80 -13.92
C GLN A 147 -5.67 -9.86 -14.96
N LEU A 148 -5.98 -11.09 -14.55
CA LEU A 148 -6.45 -12.13 -15.45
C LEU A 148 -7.72 -11.71 -16.20
N LEU A 149 -8.65 -11.05 -15.50
CA LEU A 149 -9.88 -10.56 -16.08
C LEU A 149 -9.66 -9.30 -16.94
N ALA A 150 -8.88 -8.34 -16.44
CA ALA A 150 -8.61 -7.08 -17.11
C ALA A 150 -7.80 -7.23 -18.41
N TRP A 151 -6.93 -8.22 -18.48
CA TRP A 151 -6.10 -8.49 -19.67
C TRP A 151 -6.66 -9.64 -20.52
N GLU A 152 -7.90 -10.03 -20.26
CA GLU A 152 -8.63 -11.03 -21.03
C GLU A 152 -8.00 -12.43 -21.07
N PHE A 153 -7.13 -12.76 -20.08
CA PHE A 153 -6.63 -14.11 -19.85
C PHE A 153 -7.67 -15.02 -19.18
N ALA A 154 -8.73 -14.43 -18.65
CA ALA A 154 -9.88 -15.13 -18.10
C ALA A 154 -11.18 -14.37 -18.42
N HIS A 155 -12.26 -15.10 -18.55
CA HIS A 155 -13.59 -14.56 -18.82
C HIS A 155 -14.59 -15.01 -17.76
N ALA A 156 -15.32 -14.06 -17.18
CA ALA A 156 -16.41 -14.34 -16.26
C ALA A 156 -17.72 -14.52 -17.02
N LYS A 157 -18.40 -15.65 -16.83
CA LYS A 157 -19.71 -15.93 -17.39
C LYS A 157 -20.63 -16.52 -16.33
N GLY A 158 -21.59 -15.74 -15.87
CA GLY A 158 -22.44 -16.12 -14.75
C GLY A 158 -21.62 -16.37 -13.48
N ALA A 159 -21.75 -17.55 -12.88
CA ALA A 159 -21.01 -17.94 -11.69
C ALA A 159 -19.61 -18.52 -11.97
N TRP A 160 -19.19 -18.58 -13.22
CA TRP A 160 -17.95 -19.25 -13.61
C TRP A 160 -16.93 -18.29 -14.19
N ILE A 161 -15.66 -18.51 -13.83
CA ILE A 161 -14.48 -17.92 -14.46
C ILE A 161 -13.79 -19.00 -15.27
N THR A 162 -13.62 -18.74 -16.56
CA THR A 162 -12.95 -19.63 -17.50
C THR A 162 -11.63 -19.02 -17.95
N ILE A 163 -10.53 -19.70 -17.72
CA ILE A 163 -9.19 -19.32 -18.17
C ILE A 163 -9.08 -19.63 -19.68
N THR A 164 -8.41 -18.77 -20.42
CA THR A 164 -8.24 -18.93 -21.87
C THR A 164 -7.37 -20.14 -22.21
N ASP A 165 -7.63 -20.72 -23.37
CA ASP A 165 -6.87 -21.90 -23.84
C ASP A 165 -5.39 -21.57 -24.06
N GLU A 166 -5.10 -20.34 -24.50
CA GLU A 166 -3.73 -19.88 -24.68
C GLU A 166 -2.95 -19.90 -23.34
N LEU A 167 -3.57 -19.37 -22.27
CA LEU A 167 -2.90 -19.35 -20.96
C LEU A 167 -2.77 -20.74 -20.36
N ILE A 168 -3.78 -21.61 -20.51
CA ILE A 168 -3.70 -23.01 -20.05
C ILE A 168 -2.57 -23.75 -20.77
N LYS A 169 -2.45 -23.57 -22.09
CA LYS A 169 -1.37 -24.18 -22.87
C LYS A 169 0.00 -23.65 -22.44
N GLU A 170 0.13 -22.34 -22.27
CA GLU A 170 1.38 -21.71 -21.79
C GLU A 170 1.80 -22.26 -20.41
N LEU A 171 0.85 -22.42 -19.49
CA LEU A 171 1.10 -23.00 -18.18
C LEU A 171 1.56 -24.46 -18.30
N ALA A 172 0.88 -25.26 -19.13
CA ALA A 172 1.25 -26.65 -19.36
C ALA A 172 2.65 -26.79 -19.97
N ASP A 173 3.04 -25.93 -20.91
CA ASP A 173 4.39 -25.89 -21.49
C ASP A 173 5.47 -25.57 -20.44
N ASN A 174 5.09 -24.93 -19.34
CA ASN A 174 5.95 -24.68 -18.18
C ASN A 174 5.79 -25.70 -17.04
N ASN A 175 5.17 -26.86 -17.31
CA ASN A 175 4.87 -27.91 -16.32
C ASN A 175 4.00 -27.44 -15.15
N ILE A 176 3.08 -26.51 -15.41
CA ILE A 176 2.13 -25.98 -14.44
C ILE A 176 0.73 -26.44 -14.84
N GLU A 177 0.08 -27.19 -13.95
CA GLU A 177 -1.30 -27.60 -14.13
C GLU A 177 -2.25 -26.65 -13.41
N MET A 178 -3.22 -26.12 -14.16
CA MET A 178 -4.25 -25.23 -13.62
C MET A 178 -5.62 -25.64 -14.20
N PRO A 179 -6.67 -25.78 -13.35
CA PRO A 179 -8.02 -26.02 -13.83
C PRO A 179 -8.49 -24.86 -14.72
N LYS A 180 -9.11 -25.22 -15.86
CA LYS A 180 -9.62 -24.23 -16.80
C LYS A 180 -10.80 -23.43 -16.27
N GLN A 181 -11.59 -23.99 -15.35
CA GLN A 181 -12.80 -23.36 -14.83
C GLN A 181 -12.79 -23.29 -13.31
N HIS A 182 -13.22 -22.13 -12.79
CA HIS A 182 -13.38 -21.90 -11.36
C HIS A 182 -14.76 -21.29 -11.08
N GLN A 183 -15.42 -21.75 -10.02
CA GLN A 183 -16.71 -21.23 -9.61
C GLN A 183 -16.53 -19.94 -8.81
N GLY A 184 -16.59 -18.80 -9.50
CA GLY A 184 -16.45 -17.47 -8.93
C GLY A 184 -15.00 -17.09 -8.56
N GLU A 185 -14.82 -15.81 -8.33
CA GLU A 185 -13.51 -15.25 -7.98
C GLU A 185 -12.95 -15.75 -6.63
N ALA A 186 -13.84 -16.01 -5.66
CA ALA A 186 -13.42 -16.48 -4.35
C ALA A 186 -12.68 -17.83 -4.44
N ASN A 187 -13.22 -18.76 -5.22
CA ASN A 187 -12.59 -20.08 -5.40
C ASN A 187 -11.29 -19.97 -6.21
N LEU A 188 -11.23 -19.10 -7.21
CA LEU A 188 -10.00 -18.86 -7.95
C LEU A 188 -8.91 -18.24 -7.06
N LYS A 189 -9.27 -17.28 -6.19
CA LYS A 189 -8.35 -16.69 -5.20
C LYS A 189 -7.84 -17.75 -4.22
N SER A 190 -8.74 -18.59 -3.68
CA SER A 190 -8.35 -19.69 -2.78
C SER A 190 -7.43 -20.70 -3.47
N PHE A 191 -7.73 -21.06 -4.71
CA PHE A 191 -6.89 -21.94 -5.50
C PHE A 191 -5.47 -21.38 -5.68
N LEU A 192 -5.35 -20.08 -6.00
CA LEU A 192 -4.05 -19.42 -6.13
C LEU A 192 -3.31 -19.32 -4.79
N GLU A 193 -4.02 -19.17 -3.67
CA GLU A 193 -3.43 -19.18 -2.33
C GLU A 193 -2.83 -20.55 -1.96
N GLU A 194 -3.48 -21.62 -2.35
CA GLU A 194 -3.01 -22.98 -2.13
C GLU A 194 -1.87 -23.37 -3.10
N ASN A 195 -1.83 -22.76 -4.28
CA ASN A 195 -0.88 -23.06 -5.35
C ASN A 195 0.10 -21.89 -5.60
N GLN A 196 0.95 -21.60 -4.62
CA GLN A 196 1.86 -20.46 -4.64
C GLN A 196 2.84 -20.44 -5.83
N HIS A 197 3.18 -21.59 -6.40
CA HIS A 197 4.02 -21.68 -7.60
C HIS A 197 3.32 -21.08 -8.83
N ILE A 198 2.01 -21.31 -8.98
CA ILE A 198 1.18 -20.71 -10.04
C ILE A 198 1.06 -19.19 -9.84
N THR A 199 0.76 -18.79 -8.60
CA THR A 199 0.70 -17.38 -8.20
C THR A 199 1.99 -16.65 -8.55
N LYS A 200 3.13 -17.23 -8.21
CA LYS A 200 4.45 -16.65 -8.53
C LYS A 200 4.71 -16.55 -10.03
N TYR A 201 4.33 -17.59 -10.79
CA TYR A 201 4.47 -17.58 -12.24
C TYR A 201 3.64 -16.44 -12.88
N LEU A 202 2.36 -16.37 -12.55
CA LEU A 202 1.45 -15.35 -13.07
C LEU A 202 1.90 -13.92 -12.67
N PHE A 203 2.32 -13.74 -11.43
CA PHE A 203 2.85 -12.48 -10.94
C PHE A 203 4.07 -12.03 -11.75
N ASN A 204 5.04 -12.91 -11.99
CA ASN A 204 6.22 -12.61 -12.79
C ASN A 204 5.87 -12.31 -14.25
N LYS A 205 4.91 -13.03 -14.83
CA LYS A 205 4.39 -12.77 -16.18
C LYS A 205 3.85 -11.36 -16.30
N PHE A 206 2.97 -10.95 -15.38
CA PHE A 206 2.38 -9.61 -15.40
C PHE A 206 3.42 -8.50 -15.18
N ILE A 207 4.32 -8.66 -14.21
CA ILE A 207 5.41 -7.69 -14.00
C ILE A 207 6.29 -7.56 -15.25
N SER A 208 6.61 -8.66 -15.91
CA SER A 208 7.44 -8.63 -17.12
C SER A 208 6.76 -7.91 -18.27
N ALA A 209 5.44 -8.02 -18.37
CA ALA A 209 4.65 -7.30 -19.38
C ALA A 209 4.58 -5.78 -19.09
N LEU A 210 4.54 -5.38 -17.81
CA LEU A 210 4.51 -3.96 -17.41
C LEU A 210 5.87 -3.25 -17.55
N LYS A 211 6.97 -4.00 -17.66
CA LYS A 211 8.32 -3.42 -17.82
C LYS A 211 8.72 -3.14 -19.28
N LYS A 212 7.89 -3.57 -20.22
CA LYS A 212 8.06 -3.27 -21.65
C LYS A 212 7.39 -1.95 -22.01
#